data_0ebfd2157fa81580ad2ff6d9782aa1bd
#
_entry.id   0ebfd2157fa81580ad2ff6d9782aa1bd
#
_cell.length_a   1.000
_cell.length_b   1.000
_cell.length_c   1.000
_cell.angle_alpha   90.00
_cell.angle_beta   90.00
_cell.angle_gamma   90.00
#
_symmetry.space_group_name_H-M   'P 1'
#
loop_
_entity.id
_entity.type
_entity.pdbx_description
1 polymer ?
#
loop_
_entity_poly.entity_id
_entity_poly.type
_entity_poly.pdbx_seq_one_letter_code
_entity_poly.pdbx_strand_id
1 'polypeptide(L)'
;MKKIIFAALFCLAAVCGVQAQENPMKYNGLVMEYKGDDAQTKAVVEALQSVLPDVEKAFGWQVGRETISIDYSGTVTFTSGEKKTTGQIFAFDQGTDSMSLGASMSIAGKSYDLNVDIVAHEDMKGANLIFNNQEVINVVSQVMPNAEQNDALMKIYGAVSMYPGIKIGMKIAIDLASMM
;
A
#
# COMPACT_ATOMS: atom_id res chain seq x y z
N MET A 1 -12.23 15.51 13.64
CA MET A 1 -12.49 16.33 12.44
C MET A 1 -11.57 16.04 11.27
N LYS A 2 -10.23 16.02 11.42
CA LYS A 2 -9.26 15.76 10.30
C LYS A 2 -9.46 14.41 9.62
N LYS A 3 -9.79 13.35 10.37
CA LYS A 3 -9.97 11.98 9.84
C LYS A 3 -11.26 11.81 9.02
N ILE A 4 -12.33 12.53 9.39
CA ILE A 4 -13.60 12.53 8.64
C ILE A 4 -13.44 13.18 7.26
N ILE A 5 -12.63 14.24 7.20
CA ILE A 5 -12.35 14.96 5.96
C ILE A 5 -11.54 14.07 5.00
N PHE A 6 -10.59 13.26 5.53
CA PHE A 6 -9.77 12.37 4.72
C PHE A 6 -10.59 11.17 4.20
N ALA A 7 -11.46 10.60 5.03
CA ALA A 7 -12.40 9.56 4.60
C ALA A 7 -13.38 10.11 3.56
N ALA A 8 -13.89 11.32 3.75
CA ALA A 8 -14.73 12.00 2.78
C ALA A 8 -13.97 12.29 1.47
N LEU A 9 -12.70 12.67 1.53
CA LEU A 9 -11.83 12.87 0.36
C LEU A 9 -11.53 11.55 -0.37
N PHE A 10 -11.27 10.48 0.37
CA PHE A 10 -11.06 9.15 -0.21
C PHE A 10 -12.35 8.61 -0.84
N CYS A 11 -13.49 8.81 -0.17
CA CYS A 11 -14.81 8.49 -0.72
C CYS A 11 -15.21 9.45 -1.86
N LEU A 12 -14.84 10.73 -1.81
CA LEU A 12 -15.09 11.68 -2.89
C LEU A 12 -14.25 11.36 -4.13
N ALA A 13 -13.01 10.92 -3.99
CA ALA A 13 -12.23 10.41 -5.10
C ALA A 13 -12.90 9.18 -5.75
N ALA A 14 -13.56 8.34 -4.94
CA ALA A 14 -14.32 7.19 -5.40
C ALA A 14 -15.72 7.54 -5.92
N VAL A 15 -16.36 8.60 -5.42
CA VAL A 15 -17.77 8.96 -5.70
C VAL A 15 -17.90 10.10 -6.72
N CYS A 16 -16.93 11.01 -6.79
CA CYS A 16 -16.92 12.04 -7.84
C CYS A 16 -16.43 11.44 -9.16
N GLY A 17 -17.18 10.48 -9.71
CA GLY A 17 -17.02 9.91 -11.04
C GLY A 17 -17.12 10.93 -12.17
N VAL A 18 -16.30 11.94 -12.11
CA VAL A 18 -16.04 12.83 -13.21
C VAL A 18 -14.87 12.22 -13.96
N GLN A 19 -15.16 11.61 -15.12
CA GLN A 19 -14.23 11.23 -16.18
C GLN A 19 -12.81 10.98 -15.67
N ALA A 20 -12.32 9.74 -15.78
CA ALA A 20 -10.95 9.30 -15.52
C ALA A 20 -9.96 10.46 -15.33
N GLN A 21 -9.99 11.09 -14.19
CA GLN A 21 -9.00 12.09 -13.80
C GLN A 21 -7.73 11.32 -13.55
N GLU A 22 -6.74 11.59 -14.35
CA GLU A 22 -5.46 10.91 -14.33
C GLU A 22 -4.88 10.89 -12.93
N ASN A 23 -5.04 9.75 -12.27
CA ASN A 23 -4.26 9.29 -11.13
C ASN A 23 -4.15 10.26 -9.92
N PRO A 24 -5.17 10.37 -9.08
CA PRO A 24 -5.12 11.21 -7.89
C PRO A 24 -4.12 10.71 -6.84
N MET A 25 -3.72 9.42 -6.88
CA MET A 25 -2.80 8.82 -5.92
C MET A 25 -1.56 8.29 -6.62
N LYS A 26 -0.39 8.73 -6.14
CA LYS A 26 0.91 8.28 -6.64
C LYS A 26 1.64 7.48 -5.57
N TYR A 27 2.28 6.41 -6.00
CA TYR A 27 3.19 5.66 -5.17
C TYR A 27 4.35 6.55 -4.70
N ASN A 28 4.59 6.58 -3.40
CA ASN A 28 5.60 7.43 -2.77
C ASN A 28 6.61 6.65 -1.91
N GLY A 29 6.82 5.39 -2.23
CA GLY A 29 7.80 4.53 -1.59
C GLY A 29 7.19 3.47 -0.68
N LEU A 30 7.99 2.49 -0.32
CA LEU A 30 7.67 1.52 0.70
C LEU A 30 7.86 2.13 2.10
N VAL A 31 7.16 1.59 3.07
CA VAL A 31 7.29 1.95 4.47
C VAL A 31 7.31 0.69 5.33
N MET A 32 8.10 0.74 6.39
CA MET A 32 8.12 -0.28 7.43
C MET A 32 7.93 0.41 8.78
N GLU A 33 7.00 -0.09 9.58
CA GLU A 33 6.60 0.52 10.84
C GLU A 33 6.61 -0.50 11.98
N TYR A 34 6.90 -0.01 13.19
CA TYR A 34 6.69 -0.71 14.44
C TYR A 34 6.23 0.30 15.50
N LYS A 35 5.10 0.02 16.13
CA LYS A 35 4.48 0.92 17.12
C LYS A 35 4.73 0.49 18.58
N GLY A 36 5.43 -0.62 18.80
CA GLY A 36 5.75 -1.12 20.14
C GLY A 36 6.93 -0.40 20.80
N ASP A 37 7.29 -0.83 21.99
CA ASP A 37 8.36 -0.24 22.82
C ASP A 37 9.66 -1.06 22.82
N ASP A 38 9.69 -2.20 22.15
CA ASP A 38 10.88 -3.05 22.09
C ASP A 38 11.98 -2.39 21.24
N ALA A 39 13.09 -2.07 21.91
CA ALA A 39 14.23 -1.38 21.31
C ALA A 39 14.91 -2.23 20.21
N GLN A 40 14.91 -3.55 20.35
CA GLN A 40 15.52 -4.44 19.38
C GLN A 40 14.71 -4.42 18.07
N THR A 41 13.38 -4.51 18.16
CA THR A 41 12.50 -4.43 16.99
C THR A 41 12.60 -3.07 16.30
N LYS A 42 12.70 -1.98 17.06
CA LYS A 42 12.94 -0.63 16.49
C LYS A 42 14.25 -0.58 15.72
N ALA A 43 15.32 -1.10 16.27
CA ALA A 43 16.62 -1.14 15.59
C ALA A 43 16.59 -1.98 14.30
N VAL A 44 15.84 -3.08 14.29
CA VAL A 44 15.62 -3.89 13.07
C VAL A 44 14.89 -3.08 12.00
N VAL A 45 13.80 -2.38 12.36
CA VAL A 45 13.06 -1.53 11.43
C VAL A 45 13.95 -0.43 10.86
N GLU A 46 14.74 0.25 11.69
CA GLU A 46 15.66 1.29 11.24
C GLU A 46 16.71 0.75 10.27
N ALA A 47 17.29 -0.41 10.57
CA ALA A 47 18.27 -1.05 9.70
C ALA A 47 17.69 -1.46 8.34
N LEU A 48 16.43 -1.87 8.32
CA LEU A 48 15.74 -2.33 7.11
C LEU A 48 15.21 -1.19 6.23
N GLN A 49 15.15 0.05 6.73
CA GLN A 49 14.81 1.21 5.88
C GLN A 49 15.73 1.33 4.68
N SER A 50 17.02 1.03 4.83
CA SER A 50 17.98 1.06 3.73
C SER A 50 17.82 -0.07 2.71
N VAL A 51 17.08 -1.11 3.05
CA VAL A 51 16.81 -2.27 2.17
C VAL A 51 15.58 -2.04 1.29
N LEU A 52 14.64 -1.19 1.71
CA LEU A 52 13.39 -0.95 1.00
C LEU A 52 13.58 -0.48 -0.46
N PRO A 53 14.53 0.40 -0.80
CA PRO A 53 14.79 0.77 -2.19
C PRO A 53 15.21 -0.41 -3.08
N ASP A 54 15.92 -1.40 -2.54
CA ASP A 54 16.29 -2.60 -3.30
C ASP A 54 15.08 -3.51 -3.55
N VAL A 55 14.13 -3.55 -2.63
CA VAL A 55 12.84 -4.22 -2.83
C VAL A 55 12.05 -3.52 -3.93
N GLU A 56 11.96 -2.21 -3.90
CA GLU A 56 11.30 -1.42 -4.94
C GLU A 56 11.90 -1.68 -6.32
N LYS A 57 13.23 -1.71 -6.40
CA LYS A 57 13.95 -2.03 -7.62
C LYS A 57 13.65 -3.43 -8.14
N ALA A 58 13.51 -4.42 -7.24
CA ALA A 58 13.16 -5.79 -7.62
C ALA A 58 11.77 -5.86 -8.30
N PHE A 59 10.83 -5.01 -7.88
CA PHE A 59 9.52 -4.87 -8.53
C PHE A 59 9.52 -3.94 -9.75
N GLY A 60 10.59 -3.20 -9.99
CA GLY A 60 10.67 -2.17 -11.02
C GLY A 60 9.85 -0.92 -10.70
N TRP A 61 9.56 -0.67 -9.42
CA TRP A 61 8.78 0.49 -8.99
C TRP A 61 9.66 1.71 -8.76
N GLN A 62 9.13 2.88 -9.10
CA GLN A 62 9.78 4.17 -8.93
C GLN A 62 8.84 5.15 -8.25
N VAL A 63 9.34 5.84 -7.24
CA VAL A 63 8.57 6.87 -6.53
C VAL A 63 8.03 7.92 -7.51
N GLY A 64 6.74 8.24 -7.38
CA GLY A 64 6.04 9.22 -8.20
C GLY A 64 5.63 8.75 -9.60
N ARG A 65 5.97 7.50 -9.97
CA ARG A 65 5.66 6.95 -11.30
C ARG A 65 4.47 6.01 -11.29
N GLU A 66 4.45 5.06 -10.37
CA GLU A 66 3.33 4.14 -10.20
C GLU A 66 2.13 4.86 -9.62
N THR A 67 0.95 4.42 -10.02
CA THR A 67 -0.30 5.07 -9.62
C THR A 67 -1.34 4.08 -9.15
N ILE A 68 -2.18 4.55 -8.23
CA ILE A 68 -3.35 3.84 -7.73
C ILE A 68 -4.57 4.70 -8.00
N SER A 69 -5.58 4.15 -8.62
CA SER A 69 -6.86 4.79 -8.79
C SER A 69 -8.00 3.92 -8.29
N ILE A 70 -9.05 4.55 -7.80
CA ILE A 70 -10.28 3.89 -7.36
C ILE A 70 -11.43 4.62 -8.05
N ASP A 71 -12.26 3.89 -8.77
CA ASP A 71 -13.43 4.45 -9.43
C ASP A 71 -14.68 4.37 -8.53
N TYR A 72 -15.76 4.98 -9.01
CA TYR A 72 -17.05 5.01 -8.29
C TYR A 72 -17.70 3.63 -8.10
N SER A 73 -17.27 2.62 -8.85
CA SER A 73 -17.74 1.24 -8.69
C SER A 73 -16.93 0.46 -7.64
N GLY A 74 -15.89 1.09 -7.09
CA GLY A 74 -14.96 0.45 -6.17
C GLY A 74 -13.90 -0.39 -6.87
N THR A 75 -13.68 -0.18 -8.18
CA THR A 75 -12.58 -0.82 -8.89
C THR A 75 -11.27 -0.13 -8.54
N VAL A 76 -10.33 -0.86 -7.98
CA VAL A 76 -8.96 -0.42 -7.72
C VAL A 76 -8.11 -0.77 -8.94
N THR A 77 -7.34 0.19 -9.43
CA THR A 77 -6.36 -0.05 -10.49
C THR A 77 -4.98 0.40 -10.04
N PHE A 78 -4.04 -0.53 -9.99
CA PHE A 78 -2.63 -0.24 -9.81
C PHE A 78 -1.95 -0.27 -11.18
N THR A 79 -1.26 0.81 -11.52
CA THR A 79 -0.55 0.96 -12.81
C THR A 79 0.94 1.11 -12.57
N SER A 80 1.73 0.23 -13.19
CA SER A 80 3.18 0.28 -13.20
C SER A 80 3.70 0.13 -14.64
N GLY A 81 4.14 1.25 -15.22
CA GLY A 81 4.47 1.32 -16.64
C GLY A 81 3.25 0.98 -17.51
N GLU A 82 3.38 -0.01 -18.37
CA GLU A 82 2.27 -0.50 -19.20
C GLU A 82 1.39 -1.56 -18.51
N LYS A 83 1.82 -2.05 -17.35
CA LYS A 83 1.10 -3.08 -16.60
C LYS A 83 0.01 -2.45 -15.76
N LYS A 84 -1.17 -3.05 -15.82
CA LYS A 84 -2.31 -2.70 -14.97
C LYS A 84 -2.76 -3.93 -14.20
N THR A 85 -2.89 -3.77 -12.89
CA THR A 85 -3.50 -4.77 -12.00
C THR A 85 -4.78 -4.19 -11.47
N THR A 86 -5.88 -4.88 -11.64
CA THR A 86 -7.20 -4.43 -11.20
C THR A 86 -7.72 -5.30 -10.07
N GLY A 87 -8.54 -4.70 -9.24
CA GLY A 87 -9.24 -5.39 -8.17
C GLY A 87 -10.56 -4.72 -7.86
N GLN A 88 -11.33 -5.36 -6.99
CA GLN A 88 -12.62 -4.89 -6.55
C GLN A 88 -12.63 -4.74 -5.04
N ILE A 89 -13.01 -3.57 -4.55
CA ILE A 89 -13.28 -3.36 -3.12
C ILE A 89 -14.52 -4.17 -2.74
N PHE A 90 -14.41 -5.00 -1.70
CA PHE A 90 -15.52 -5.75 -1.14
C PHE A 90 -15.87 -5.33 0.30
N ALA A 91 -14.96 -4.62 0.97
CA ALA A 91 -15.16 -4.14 2.32
C ALA A 91 -14.50 -2.78 2.52
N PHE A 92 -15.16 -1.91 3.25
CA PHE A 92 -14.60 -0.65 3.72
C PHE A 92 -15.12 -0.42 5.14
N ASP A 93 -14.22 -0.29 6.09
CA ASP A 93 -14.55 0.01 7.49
C ASP A 93 -13.90 1.32 7.91
N GLN A 94 -14.73 2.20 8.45
CA GLN A 94 -14.32 3.47 9.02
C GLN A 94 -14.62 3.46 10.51
N GLY A 95 -13.63 3.08 11.29
CA GLY A 95 -13.69 3.22 12.74
C GLY A 95 -13.42 4.66 13.21
N THR A 96 -13.52 4.86 14.51
CA THR A 96 -13.25 6.17 15.12
C THR A 96 -11.81 6.65 14.88
N ASP A 97 -10.86 5.72 14.90
CA ASP A 97 -9.43 5.99 14.81
C ASP A 97 -8.69 5.20 13.73
N SER A 98 -9.39 4.40 12.96
CA SER A 98 -8.82 3.53 11.93
C SER A 98 -9.71 3.50 10.70
N MET A 99 -9.08 3.34 9.55
CA MET A 99 -9.77 3.01 8.31
C MET A 99 -9.12 1.75 7.75
N SER A 100 -9.94 0.84 7.23
CA SER A 100 -9.45 -0.34 6.54
C SER A 100 -10.23 -0.62 5.27
N LEU A 101 -9.57 -1.27 4.34
CA LEU A 101 -10.10 -1.61 3.04
C LEU A 101 -9.80 -3.07 2.74
N GLY A 102 -10.82 -3.81 2.33
CA GLY A 102 -10.64 -5.13 1.73
C GLY A 102 -10.85 -5.06 0.22
N ALA A 103 -9.89 -5.56 -0.54
CA ALA A 103 -9.98 -5.62 -1.98
C ALA A 103 -9.53 -6.98 -2.53
N SER A 104 -10.28 -7.51 -3.49
CA SER A 104 -9.89 -8.71 -4.23
C SER A 104 -9.15 -8.28 -5.49
N MET A 105 -7.85 -8.59 -5.55
CA MET A 105 -6.95 -8.19 -6.63
C MET A 105 -6.66 -9.36 -7.57
N SER A 106 -6.71 -9.12 -8.88
CA SER A 106 -6.29 -10.09 -9.89
C SER A 106 -4.83 -9.89 -10.24
N ILE A 107 -3.97 -10.83 -9.81
CA ILE A 107 -2.53 -10.76 -9.99
C ILE A 107 -2.05 -12.05 -10.64
N ALA A 108 -1.39 -11.94 -11.79
CA ALA A 108 -0.89 -13.09 -12.55
C ALA A 108 -1.96 -14.17 -12.83
N GLY A 109 -3.20 -13.75 -13.08
CA GLY A 109 -4.32 -14.64 -13.38
C GLY A 109 -4.96 -15.34 -12.19
N LYS A 110 -4.55 -14.98 -10.96
CA LYS A 110 -5.14 -15.45 -9.71
C LYS A 110 -5.76 -14.31 -8.93
N SER A 111 -6.79 -14.60 -8.16
CA SER A 111 -7.43 -13.63 -7.27
C SER A 111 -6.84 -13.74 -5.86
N TYR A 112 -6.53 -12.59 -5.26
CA TYR A 112 -6.01 -12.44 -3.91
C TYR A 112 -6.84 -11.42 -3.16
N ASP A 113 -7.30 -11.78 -1.98
CA ASP A 113 -7.94 -10.84 -1.08
C ASP A 113 -6.87 -10.17 -0.22
N LEU A 114 -6.82 -8.85 -0.28
CA LEU A 114 -5.89 -8.02 0.45
C LEU A 114 -6.65 -7.14 1.43
N ASN A 115 -6.21 -7.14 2.68
CA ASN A 115 -6.70 -6.26 3.72
C ASN A 115 -5.64 -5.20 4.03
N VAL A 116 -6.07 -3.94 4.00
CA VAL A 116 -5.19 -2.78 4.08
C VAL A 116 -5.71 -1.83 5.14
N ASP A 117 -4.88 -1.51 6.13
CA ASP A 117 -5.14 -0.40 7.04
C ASP A 117 -4.66 0.91 6.42
N ILE A 118 -5.49 1.93 6.46
CA ILE A 118 -5.20 3.24 5.88
C ILE A 118 -4.85 4.21 7.00
N VAL A 119 -3.62 4.69 7.01
CA VAL A 119 -3.12 5.66 7.99
C VAL A 119 -2.83 6.98 7.29
N ALA A 120 -3.73 7.95 7.45
CA ALA A 120 -3.57 9.27 6.85
C ALA A 120 -2.37 10.02 7.42
N HIS A 121 -1.64 10.74 6.58
CA HIS A 121 -0.59 11.65 7.03
C HIS A 121 -1.20 12.89 7.68
N GLU A 122 -0.50 13.48 8.64
CA GLU A 122 -0.97 14.67 9.36
C GLU A 122 -1.17 15.89 8.45
N ASP A 123 -0.35 16.01 7.42
CA ASP A 123 -0.42 17.08 6.42
C ASP A 123 -1.53 16.89 5.39
N MET A 124 -2.26 15.76 5.45
CA MET A 124 -3.32 15.36 4.52
C MET A 124 -2.90 15.21 3.06
N LYS A 125 -1.60 15.15 2.76
CA LYS A 125 -1.08 15.01 1.40
C LYS A 125 -0.80 13.57 1.01
N GLY A 126 -1.16 12.62 1.84
CA GLY A 126 -0.96 11.22 1.58
C GLY A 126 -1.44 10.32 2.69
N ALA A 127 -1.17 9.05 2.52
CA ALA A 127 -1.44 8.01 3.51
C ALA A 127 -0.42 6.88 3.39
N ASN A 128 -0.30 6.10 4.47
CA ASN A 128 0.32 4.80 4.43
C ASN A 128 -0.77 3.74 4.28
N LEU A 129 -0.60 2.88 3.30
CA LEU A 129 -1.39 1.67 3.11
C LEU A 129 -0.63 0.53 3.77
N ILE A 130 -1.07 0.08 4.93
CA ILE A 130 -0.41 -0.95 5.73
C ILE A 130 -1.06 -2.29 5.46
N PHE A 131 -0.31 -3.22 4.91
CA PHE A 131 -0.80 -4.53 4.49
C PHE A 131 -0.75 -5.57 5.62
N ASN A 132 -1.58 -6.58 5.50
CA ASN A 132 -1.38 -7.82 6.23
C ASN A 132 -0.13 -8.52 5.68
N ASN A 133 0.85 -8.75 6.56
CA ASN A 133 2.15 -9.29 6.15
C ASN A 133 2.04 -10.68 5.50
N GLN A 134 1.15 -11.54 5.99
CA GLN A 134 0.98 -12.88 5.43
C GLN A 134 0.40 -12.84 4.02
N GLU A 135 -0.55 -11.93 3.79
CA GLU A 135 -1.13 -11.74 2.46
C GLU A 135 -0.08 -11.24 1.46
N VAL A 136 0.75 -10.28 1.87
CA VAL A 136 1.86 -9.78 1.03
C VAL A 136 2.85 -10.88 0.69
N ILE A 137 3.28 -11.68 1.67
CA ILE A 137 4.19 -12.81 1.45
C ILE A 137 3.60 -13.79 0.43
N ASN A 138 2.32 -14.13 0.58
CA ASN A 138 1.63 -15.05 -0.33
C ASN A 138 1.58 -14.50 -1.76
N VAL A 139 1.29 -13.20 -1.94
CA VAL A 139 1.28 -12.56 -3.25
C VAL A 139 2.67 -12.54 -3.87
N VAL A 140 3.66 -12.05 -3.12
CA VAL A 140 5.03 -11.89 -3.63
C VAL A 140 5.64 -13.22 -4.04
N SER A 141 5.43 -14.29 -3.28
CA SER A 141 5.92 -15.63 -3.62
C SER A 141 5.32 -16.18 -4.92
N GLN A 142 4.15 -15.70 -5.33
CA GLN A 142 3.48 -16.13 -6.56
C GLN A 142 3.87 -15.27 -7.78
N VAL A 143 4.07 -13.97 -7.61
CA VAL A 143 4.37 -13.04 -8.72
C VAL A 143 5.86 -12.92 -9.02
N MET A 144 6.71 -13.28 -8.06
CA MET A 144 8.16 -13.29 -8.20
C MET A 144 8.70 -14.73 -8.06
N PRO A 145 8.80 -15.47 -9.16
CA PRO A 145 9.22 -16.88 -9.11
C PRO A 145 10.56 -17.14 -8.42
N ASN A 146 11.43 -16.12 -8.36
CA ASN A 146 12.74 -16.19 -7.71
C ASN A 146 12.82 -15.28 -6.46
N ALA A 147 11.70 -15.02 -5.80
CA ALA A 147 11.68 -14.16 -4.61
C ALA A 147 12.64 -14.65 -3.52
N GLU A 148 12.79 -15.97 -3.36
CA GLU A 148 13.70 -16.59 -2.40
C GLU A 148 15.18 -16.35 -2.73
N GLN A 149 15.51 -15.96 -3.95
CA GLN A 149 16.87 -15.63 -4.39
C GLN A 149 17.16 -14.13 -4.27
N ASN A 150 16.18 -13.32 -3.88
CA ASN A 150 16.36 -11.89 -3.70
C ASN A 150 16.72 -11.58 -2.26
N ASP A 151 17.95 -11.17 -2.02
CA ASP A 151 18.47 -10.88 -0.67
C ASP A 151 17.67 -9.81 0.08
N ALA A 152 17.22 -8.77 -0.61
CA ALA A 152 16.43 -7.71 -0.01
C ALA A 152 15.07 -8.22 0.46
N LEU A 153 14.36 -8.99 -0.37
CA LEU A 153 13.09 -9.62 -0.01
C LEU A 153 13.26 -10.62 1.13
N MET A 154 14.32 -11.43 1.12
CA MET A 154 14.57 -12.41 2.17
C MET A 154 14.88 -11.74 3.51
N LYS A 155 15.57 -10.60 3.53
CA LYS A 155 15.76 -9.81 4.75
C LYS A 155 14.44 -9.32 5.32
N ILE A 156 13.56 -8.79 4.47
CA ILE A 156 12.23 -8.33 4.89
C ILE A 156 11.39 -9.51 5.42
N TYR A 157 11.33 -10.63 4.71
CA TYR A 157 10.60 -11.83 5.15
C TYR A 157 11.09 -12.36 6.49
N GLY A 158 12.42 -12.45 6.65
CA GLY A 158 13.03 -12.88 7.90
C GLY A 158 12.64 -11.98 9.08
N ALA A 159 12.74 -10.67 8.90
CA ALA A 159 12.38 -9.72 9.93
C ALA A 159 10.88 -9.79 10.31
N VAL A 160 9.99 -9.83 9.32
CA VAL A 160 8.54 -9.91 9.57
C VAL A 160 8.16 -11.22 10.25
N SER A 161 8.82 -12.33 9.91
CA SER A 161 8.59 -13.62 10.54
C SER A 161 9.07 -13.68 11.98
N MET A 162 10.21 -13.04 12.28
CA MET A 162 10.79 -13.00 13.64
C MET A 162 10.15 -11.95 14.54
N TYR A 163 9.68 -10.86 13.96
CA TYR A 163 9.11 -9.71 14.67
C TYR A 163 7.72 -9.38 14.13
N PRO A 164 6.66 -10.11 14.54
CA PRO A 164 5.32 -9.98 13.96
C PRO A 164 4.67 -8.60 14.18
N GLY A 165 5.22 -7.79 15.09
CA GLY A 165 4.82 -6.39 15.29
C GLY A 165 5.29 -5.44 14.19
N ILE A 166 6.26 -5.84 13.35
CA ILE A 166 6.68 -5.06 12.20
C ILE A 166 5.58 -5.12 11.13
N LYS A 167 5.24 -3.96 10.59
CA LYS A 167 4.26 -3.80 9.52
C LYS A 167 4.92 -3.23 8.27
N ILE A 168 4.54 -3.79 7.12
CA ILE A 168 4.97 -3.32 5.80
C ILE A 168 3.80 -2.61 5.15
N GLY A 169 4.11 -1.53 4.47
CA GLY A 169 3.12 -0.77 3.71
C GLY A 169 3.73 -0.05 2.53
N MET A 170 2.87 0.65 1.82
CA MET A 170 3.30 1.60 0.81
C MET A 170 2.77 2.99 1.14
N LYS A 171 3.60 3.99 0.92
CA LYS A 171 3.20 5.39 1.00
C LYS A 171 2.53 5.79 -0.30
N ILE A 172 1.42 6.47 -0.20
CA ILE A 172 0.77 7.14 -1.34
C ILE A 172 0.75 8.65 -1.12
N ALA A 173 0.98 9.38 -2.18
CA ALA A 173 0.79 10.82 -2.24
C ALA A 173 -0.53 11.12 -2.97
N ILE A 174 -1.29 12.08 -2.43
CA ILE A 174 -2.56 12.54 -2.98
C ILE A 174 -2.35 13.96 -3.49
N ASP A 175 -2.58 14.18 -4.76
CA ASP A 175 -2.57 15.51 -5.36
C ASP A 175 -3.97 16.14 -5.21
N LEU A 176 -4.17 16.83 -4.08
CA LEU A 176 -5.44 17.50 -3.81
C LEU A 176 -5.75 18.63 -4.81
N ALA A 177 -4.72 19.22 -5.43
CA ALA A 177 -4.92 20.28 -6.41
C ALA A 177 -5.52 19.74 -7.71
N SER A 178 -5.26 18.48 -8.06
CA SER A 178 -5.84 17.82 -9.23
C SER A 178 -7.29 17.36 -9.00
N MET A 179 -7.76 17.39 -7.75
CA MET A 179 -9.11 16.94 -7.36
C MET A 179 -10.11 18.09 -7.21
N MET A 180 -9.63 19.34 -7.28
CA MET A 180 -10.46 20.56 -7.23
C MET A 180 -10.66 21.15 -8.63
#